data_039b931e12a6f5b3bb7ec6c13af025af
#
_entry.id   039b931e12a6f5b3bb7ec6c13af025af
#
_cell.length_a   1.000
_cell.length_b   1.000
_cell.length_c   1.000
_cell.angle_alpha   90.00
_cell.angle_beta   90.00
_cell.angle_gamma   90.00
#
_symmetry.space_group_name_H-M   'P 1'
#
loop_
_entity.id
_entity.type
_entity.pdbx_description
1 polymer ?
#
loop_
_entity_poly.entity_id
_entity_poly.type
_entity_poly.pdbx_seq_one_letter_code
_entity_poly.pdbx_strand_id
1 'polypeptide(L)'
;MGDPPEAELSGASSSADECVIEGRGAAPGIAIGTAYRYDASAPEVRRATIDAEEVEAELELFANALQRAEQELETVRALAPDTLEADTDAIIEAQTLMLRDEEFLQSVRRRVREHHESAGTAVKTVLSTHRERLEASDDEYLSDRTEDFEDLEKRLLRSLRRGKVAANMETHSVLVAPDLTATDLLRFSRHNLLGCVIANGGTTSHLSIVAKALHLPLLVGISEAPTTVASGDLVILDGDEGQLLLHPSSSTLERYRQRQDERDTHPWESGDRANQPVVTTDGRVVTLRANVGLETELDLLEPYGAEGIGLLRTELFFLADGKTLVEDRQAEVYRTVAETAGESGATIRLLDLGGDERLSRMHAGLREDNPFLGWRGLRMLLDRPDELLRPQLRALLRANRHGPLRMLLPMVTDLGEVRRVRAIVDEEADRLSEEGVPHDPDLPLGIVVEVPAAALQAHAFAEHIDFFSIGTNDLTQYVLAVDRGNDRVAARHDALHPAVLGLILRVVEAGRRTDRPVELCGEIASEVQAVPVLLGLGLDTLSVSPQHLSAVQRIVRAVSYEDTKTLARECLQATDAETVRRWARDWVDAHVPSSSSADRASPGAPS
;
A
#
# COMPACT_ATOMS: atom_id res chain seq x y z
N MET A 1 6.73 1.98 -38.23
CA MET A 1 6.15 2.89 -39.22
C MET A 1 5.41 3.96 -38.49
N GLY A 2 5.90 5.21 -38.52
CA GLY A 2 5.20 6.42 -38.14
C GLY A 2 5.40 6.87 -36.68
N ASP A 3 6.44 7.68 -36.45
CA ASP A 3 6.57 8.48 -35.24
C ASP A 3 5.35 9.41 -35.07
N PRO A 4 4.87 9.63 -33.81
CA PRO A 4 3.90 10.67 -33.56
C PRO A 4 4.56 12.06 -33.63
N PRO A 5 3.86 13.10 -34.07
CA PRO A 5 4.44 14.42 -34.30
C PRO A 5 4.78 15.11 -32.96
N GLU A 6 5.97 15.68 -32.93
CA GLU A 6 6.38 16.69 -31.94
C GLU A 6 5.39 17.86 -31.99
N ALA A 7 4.59 18.03 -30.95
CA ALA A 7 3.79 19.22 -30.76
C ALA A 7 4.71 20.33 -30.26
N GLU A 8 4.98 21.29 -31.15
CA GLU A 8 5.63 22.55 -30.83
C GLU A 8 4.84 23.29 -29.74
N LEU A 9 5.38 23.29 -28.52
CA LEU A 9 4.98 24.20 -27.44
C LEU A 9 5.69 25.55 -27.65
N SER A 10 5.22 26.33 -28.62
CA SER A 10 5.61 27.72 -28.77
C SER A 10 4.41 28.61 -28.54
N GLY A 11 4.45 29.38 -27.45
CA GLY A 11 3.68 30.57 -27.32
C GLY A 11 2.88 30.77 -26.04
N ALA A 12 3.54 31.22 -24.97
CA ALA A 12 3.04 32.27 -24.09
C ALA A 12 4.20 32.76 -23.22
N SER A 13 4.88 33.80 -23.58
CA SER A 13 5.79 34.55 -22.75
C SER A 13 4.99 35.41 -21.78
N SER A 14 4.87 34.96 -20.55
CA SER A 14 4.71 35.84 -19.38
C SER A 14 5.83 35.45 -18.43
N SER A 15 6.77 36.36 -18.19
CA SER A 15 7.87 36.20 -17.24
C SER A 15 7.29 36.26 -15.82
N ALA A 16 6.69 35.18 -15.36
CA ALA A 16 6.47 34.95 -13.95
C ALA A 16 7.79 34.38 -13.39
N ASP A 17 8.31 34.97 -12.32
CA ASP A 17 9.51 34.47 -11.64
C ASP A 17 9.22 33.09 -11.04
N GLU A 18 10.22 32.19 -11.09
CA GLU A 18 10.16 30.89 -10.44
C GLU A 18 9.84 31.07 -8.95
N CYS A 19 8.79 30.41 -8.47
CA CYS A 19 8.34 30.51 -7.09
C CYS A 19 8.32 29.11 -6.46
N VAL A 20 8.89 28.97 -5.28
CA VAL A 20 8.86 27.74 -4.48
C VAL A 20 7.91 27.95 -3.30
N ILE A 21 6.94 27.07 -3.16
CA ILE A 21 6.01 27.06 -2.04
C ILE A 21 6.32 25.83 -1.20
N GLU A 22 6.57 26.02 0.09
CA GLU A 22 6.86 24.94 1.02
C GLU A 22 5.55 24.33 1.57
N GLY A 23 5.51 23.01 1.64
CA GLY A 23 4.43 22.22 2.21
C GLY A 23 4.99 21.03 2.97
N ARG A 24 4.15 20.02 3.16
CA ARG A 24 4.56 18.75 3.76
C ARG A 24 4.31 17.62 2.77
N GLY A 25 5.33 16.81 2.50
CA GLY A 25 5.19 15.60 1.71
C GLY A 25 4.34 14.56 2.47
N ALA A 26 3.21 14.19 1.89
CA ALA A 26 2.30 13.19 2.44
C ALA A 26 2.38 11.86 1.69
N ALA A 27 2.74 11.89 0.39
CA ALA A 27 3.17 10.73 -0.36
C ALA A 27 4.39 11.10 -1.21
N PRO A 28 5.42 10.23 -1.27
CA PRO A 28 6.68 10.51 -1.92
C PRO A 28 6.54 10.53 -3.45
N GLY A 29 7.42 11.23 -4.16
CA GLY A 29 7.48 11.24 -5.61
C GLY A 29 7.66 12.63 -6.19
N ILE A 30 8.03 12.69 -7.49
CA ILE A 30 8.16 13.93 -8.25
C ILE A 30 7.15 13.88 -9.40
N ALA A 31 6.31 14.91 -9.51
CA ALA A 31 5.40 15.07 -10.63
C ALA A 31 5.68 16.40 -11.36
N ILE A 32 5.83 16.32 -12.68
CA ILE A 32 6.04 17.48 -13.55
C ILE A 32 4.87 17.53 -14.55
N GLY A 33 4.06 18.56 -14.49
CA GLY A 33 2.89 18.66 -15.35
C GLY A 33 2.18 20.00 -15.27
N THR A 34 1.07 20.10 -15.98
CA THR A 34 0.20 21.29 -15.92
C THR A 34 -0.71 21.21 -14.70
N ALA A 35 -0.85 22.30 -13.99
CA ALA A 35 -1.74 22.36 -12.84
C ALA A 35 -3.22 22.34 -13.30
N TYR A 36 -4.03 21.52 -12.64
CA TYR A 36 -5.46 21.55 -12.74
C TYR A 36 -6.05 21.98 -11.40
N ARG A 37 -6.58 23.22 -11.34
CA ARG A 37 -7.21 23.72 -10.13
C ARG A 37 -8.61 23.15 -9.99
N TYR A 38 -8.79 22.33 -8.97
CA TYR A 38 -10.08 21.79 -8.58
C TYR A 38 -10.64 22.57 -7.41
N ASP A 39 -11.71 23.30 -7.66
CA ASP A 39 -12.42 24.01 -6.62
C ASP A 39 -13.45 23.09 -5.96
N ALA A 40 -13.00 22.41 -4.91
CA ALA A 40 -13.83 21.57 -4.06
C ALA A 40 -14.62 22.38 -3.02
N SER A 41 -14.52 23.72 -3.05
CA SER A 41 -15.26 24.54 -2.10
C SER A 41 -16.74 24.19 -2.14
N ALA A 42 -17.31 23.88 -0.97
CA ALA A 42 -18.72 23.62 -0.85
C ALA A 42 -19.44 24.85 -1.40
N PRO A 43 -20.37 24.74 -2.37
CA PRO A 43 -21.16 25.88 -2.71
C PRO A 43 -21.86 26.30 -1.43
N GLU A 44 -21.89 27.59 -1.16
CA GLU A 44 -22.92 28.16 -0.31
C GLU A 44 -24.24 27.51 -0.72
N VAL A 45 -24.97 26.98 0.25
CA VAL A 45 -26.28 26.38 0.02
C VAL A 45 -27.13 27.47 -0.65
N ARG A 46 -27.23 27.41 -1.97
CA ARG A 46 -27.75 28.52 -2.81
C ARG A 46 -29.19 28.87 -2.51
N ARG A 47 -29.94 27.99 -1.85
CA ARG A 47 -31.30 28.23 -1.37
C ARG A 47 -31.45 27.57 0.00
N ALA A 48 -31.73 28.37 1.02
CA ALA A 48 -32.06 27.88 2.34
C ALA A 48 -33.46 27.23 2.38
N THR A 49 -34.38 27.69 1.53
CA THR A 49 -35.79 27.27 1.43
C THR A 49 -36.14 26.81 0.02
N ILE A 50 -37.04 25.84 -0.05
CA ILE A 50 -37.57 25.25 -1.29
C ILE A 50 -39.09 25.41 -1.37
N ASP A 51 -39.64 25.27 -2.56
CA ASP A 51 -41.08 25.25 -2.77
C ASP A 51 -41.69 23.89 -2.40
N ALA A 52 -42.96 23.85 -2.04
CA ALA A 52 -43.63 22.62 -1.62
C ALA A 52 -43.60 21.51 -2.69
N GLU A 53 -43.54 21.91 -3.98
CA GLU A 53 -43.43 20.97 -5.10
C GLU A 53 -42.03 20.34 -5.26
N GLU A 54 -40.99 20.93 -4.65
CA GLU A 54 -39.59 20.46 -4.71
C GLU A 54 -39.23 19.49 -3.58
N VAL A 55 -40.11 19.32 -2.56
CA VAL A 55 -39.86 18.53 -1.35
C VAL A 55 -39.49 17.07 -1.68
N GLU A 56 -40.24 16.39 -2.54
CA GLU A 56 -39.95 14.99 -2.87
C GLU A 56 -38.63 14.84 -3.66
N ALA A 57 -38.30 15.81 -4.53
CA ALA A 57 -37.04 15.83 -5.26
C ALA A 57 -35.83 16.03 -4.33
N GLU A 58 -35.97 16.87 -3.28
CA GLU A 58 -34.94 17.07 -2.28
C GLU A 58 -34.74 15.84 -1.37
N LEU A 59 -35.84 15.13 -1.04
CA LEU A 59 -35.76 13.88 -0.30
C LEU A 59 -35.08 12.75 -1.09
N GLU A 60 -35.36 12.67 -2.39
CA GLU A 60 -34.69 11.75 -3.29
C GLU A 60 -33.20 12.12 -3.45
N LEU A 61 -32.89 13.41 -3.56
CA LEU A 61 -31.53 13.91 -3.60
C LEU A 61 -30.75 13.53 -2.32
N PHE A 62 -31.38 13.67 -1.15
CA PHE A 62 -30.80 13.26 0.13
C PHE A 62 -30.56 11.76 0.21
N ALA A 63 -31.54 10.93 -0.19
CA ALA A 63 -31.38 9.47 -0.19
C ALA A 63 -30.22 9.02 -1.10
N ASN A 64 -30.12 9.61 -2.29
CA ASN A 64 -29.01 9.35 -3.22
C ASN A 64 -27.66 9.81 -2.66
N ALA A 65 -27.63 10.92 -1.90
CA ALA A 65 -26.41 11.43 -1.27
C ALA A 65 -25.93 10.51 -0.15
N LEU A 66 -26.85 9.98 0.66
CA LEU A 66 -26.54 8.99 1.70
C LEU A 66 -25.92 7.72 1.09
N GLN A 67 -26.54 7.17 0.05
CA GLN A 67 -26.01 5.99 -0.61
C GLN A 67 -24.60 6.22 -1.20
N ARG A 68 -24.36 7.39 -1.78
CA ARG A 68 -23.03 7.76 -2.29
C ARG A 68 -22.01 7.91 -1.15
N ALA A 69 -22.40 8.54 -0.05
CA ALA A 69 -21.53 8.71 1.12
C ALA A 69 -21.16 7.36 1.76
N GLU A 70 -22.12 6.43 1.84
CA GLU A 70 -21.85 5.06 2.30
C GLU A 70 -20.90 4.31 1.36
N GLN A 71 -21.15 4.35 0.04
CA GLN A 71 -20.26 3.74 -0.95
C GLN A 71 -18.85 4.34 -0.92
N GLU A 72 -18.75 5.64 -0.67
CA GLU A 72 -17.47 6.31 -0.51
C GLU A 72 -16.72 5.77 0.71
N LEU A 73 -17.39 5.66 1.87
CA LEU A 73 -16.79 5.10 3.08
C LEU A 73 -16.37 3.64 2.88
N GLU A 74 -17.19 2.84 2.21
CA GLU A 74 -16.84 1.46 1.88
C GLU A 74 -15.63 1.37 0.94
N THR A 75 -15.54 2.28 -0.05
CA THR A 75 -14.42 2.33 -0.99
C THR A 75 -13.12 2.75 -0.29
N VAL A 76 -13.18 3.79 0.55
CA VAL A 76 -12.03 4.23 1.38
C VAL A 76 -11.58 3.10 2.29
N ARG A 77 -12.54 2.41 2.90
CA ARG A 77 -12.28 1.26 3.77
C ARG A 77 -11.60 0.11 3.02
N ALA A 78 -12.01 -0.17 1.78
CA ALA A 78 -11.43 -1.24 0.96
C ALA A 78 -10.03 -0.95 0.43
N LEU A 79 -9.65 0.33 0.33
CA LEU A 79 -8.39 0.79 -0.28
C LEU A 79 -7.36 1.26 0.74
N ALA A 80 -7.75 1.34 2.01
CA ALA A 80 -6.85 1.74 3.07
C ALA A 80 -5.84 0.61 3.34
N PRO A 81 -4.52 0.87 3.33
CA PRO A 81 -3.50 -0.13 3.64
C PRO A 81 -3.66 -0.70 5.05
N ASP A 82 -3.15 -1.92 5.30
CA ASP A 82 -3.14 -2.62 6.60
C ASP A 82 -2.46 -1.86 7.74
N THR A 83 -1.81 -0.73 7.44
CA THR A 83 -1.12 0.14 8.39
C THR A 83 -1.98 1.30 8.90
N LEU A 84 -3.28 1.34 8.55
CA LEU A 84 -4.17 2.36 9.07
C LEU A 84 -4.47 2.12 10.54
N GLU A 85 -4.18 3.13 11.33
CA GLU A 85 -4.42 3.18 12.76
C GLU A 85 -5.86 2.80 13.12
N ALA A 86 -6.02 2.13 14.26
CA ALA A 86 -7.32 1.77 14.84
C ALA A 86 -8.28 2.98 14.94
N ASP A 87 -7.73 4.19 15.07
CA ASP A 87 -8.48 5.44 15.12
C ASP A 87 -9.19 5.76 13.80
N THR A 88 -8.56 5.49 12.66
CA THR A 88 -9.17 5.79 11.35
C THR A 88 -10.34 4.88 11.03
N ASP A 89 -10.25 3.61 11.42
CA ASP A 89 -11.35 2.67 11.25
C ASP A 89 -12.51 2.97 12.21
N ALA A 90 -12.20 3.40 13.43
CA ALA A 90 -13.20 3.87 14.37
C ALA A 90 -13.91 5.12 13.85
N ILE A 91 -13.21 6.01 13.16
CA ILE A 91 -13.77 7.19 12.51
C ILE A 91 -14.71 6.79 11.36
N ILE A 92 -14.28 5.89 10.45
CA ILE A 92 -15.13 5.42 9.33
C ILE A 92 -16.36 4.69 9.86
N GLU A 93 -16.20 3.87 10.90
CA GLU A 93 -17.32 3.17 11.52
C GLU A 93 -18.28 4.15 12.21
N ALA A 94 -17.76 5.11 12.95
CA ALA A 94 -18.55 6.16 13.55
C ALA A 94 -19.32 6.95 12.49
N GLN A 95 -18.68 7.36 11.41
CA GLN A 95 -19.33 8.04 10.29
C GLN A 95 -20.37 7.15 9.61
N THR A 96 -20.11 5.86 9.43
CA THR A 96 -21.08 4.91 8.86
C THR A 96 -22.28 4.72 9.78
N LEU A 97 -22.07 4.63 11.10
CA LEU A 97 -23.14 4.56 12.09
C LEU A 97 -23.97 5.83 12.11
N MET A 98 -23.32 7.00 12.01
CA MET A 98 -24.01 8.30 11.92
C MET A 98 -24.86 8.40 10.65
N LEU A 99 -24.38 7.92 9.50
CA LEU A 99 -25.15 7.88 8.25
C LEU A 99 -26.41 6.99 8.36
N ARG A 100 -26.38 5.97 9.20
CA ARG A 100 -27.47 5.02 9.44
C ARG A 100 -28.32 5.35 10.67
N ASP A 101 -27.96 6.41 11.39
CA ASP A 101 -28.70 6.82 12.59
C ASP A 101 -30.10 7.30 12.22
N GLU A 102 -31.10 6.59 12.75
CA GLU A 102 -32.51 6.85 12.40
C GLU A 102 -32.96 8.23 12.93
N GLU A 103 -32.43 8.71 14.06
CA GLU A 103 -32.76 10.03 14.61
C GLU A 103 -32.22 11.14 13.70
N PHE A 104 -30.99 10.98 13.21
CA PHE A 104 -30.40 11.87 12.21
C PHE A 104 -31.23 11.89 10.93
N LEU A 105 -31.52 10.72 10.36
CA LEU A 105 -32.26 10.59 9.11
C LEU A 105 -33.66 11.20 9.18
N GLN A 106 -34.37 10.94 10.28
CA GLN A 106 -35.72 11.48 10.51
C GLN A 106 -35.67 13.00 10.72
N SER A 107 -34.66 13.49 11.42
CA SER A 107 -34.51 14.94 11.66
C SER A 107 -34.26 15.71 10.37
N VAL A 108 -33.42 15.19 9.47
CA VAL A 108 -33.20 15.81 8.14
C VAL A 108 -34.48 15.75 7.31
N ARG A 109 -35.13 14.59 7.21
CA ARG A 109 -36.38 14.41 6.45
C ARG A 109 -37.51 15.32 6.94
N ARG A 110 -37.62 15.48 8.27
CA ARG A 110 -38.62 16.36 8.88
C ARG A 110 -38.37 17.83 8.50
N ARG A 111 -37.12 18.30 8.55
CA ARG A 111 -36.77 19.68 8.16
C ARG A 111 -37.11 19.97 6.70
N VAL A 112 -36.80 19.03 5.80
CA VAL A 112 -37.14 19.16 4.38
C VAL A 112 -38.66 19.23 4.21
N ARG A 113 -39.45 18.36 4.88
CA ARG A 113 -40.91 18.28 4.72
C ARG A 113 -41.66 19.40 5.41
N GLU A 114 -41.32 19.73 6.66
CA GLU A 114 -42.11 20.64 7.51
C GLU A 114 -41.60 22.07 7.44
N HIS A 115 -40.28 22.26 7.26
CA HIS A 115 -39.69 23.60 7.19
C HIS A 115 -39.34 24.05 5.78
N HIS A 116 -39.58 23.20 4.79
CA HIS A 116 -39.24 23.47 3.39
C HIS A 116 -37.77 23.89 3.22
N GLU A 117 -36.87 23.28 3.97
CA GLU A 117 -35.44 23.50 3.81
C GLU A 117 -34.88 22.61 2.69
N SER A 118 -33.89 23.12 1.95
CA SER A 118 -33.15 22.27 1.02
C SER A 118 -32.42 21.16 1.77
N ALA A 119 -32.18 20.01 1.15
CA ALA A 119 -31.48 18.87 1.75
C ALA A 119 -30.13 19.29 2.34
N GLY A 120 -29.37 20.15 1.66
CA GLY A 120 -28.09 20.67 2.14
C GLY A 120 -28.22 21.53 3.42
N THR A 121 -29.25 22.39 3.47
CA THR A 121 -29.52 23.22 4.67
C THR A 121 -29.94 22.34 5.85
N ALA A 122 -30.83 21.39 5.60
CA ALA A 122 -31.32 20.46 6.61
C ALA A 122 -30.18 19.62 7.21
N VAL A 123 -29.30 19.04 6.38
CA VAL A 123 -28.11 18.29 6.80
C VAL A 123 -27.20 19.17 7.67
N LYS A 124 -26.83 20.35 7.18
CA LYS A 124 -25.96 21.28 7.91
C LYS A 124 -26.54 21.64 9.27
N THR A 125 -27.83 21.95 9.33
CA THR A 125 -28.49 22.36 10.59
C THR A 125 -28.57 21.20 11.59
N VAL A 126 -28.85 19.98 11.14
CA VAL A 126 -28.93 18.82 12.04
C VAL A 126 -27.56 18.48 12.59
N LEU A 127 -26.51 18.41 11.74
CA LEU A 127 -25.15 18.09 12.18
C LEU A 127 -24.57 19.17 13.09
N SER A 128 -24.79 20.47 12.80
CA SER A 128 -24.35 21.55 13.71
C SER A 128 -25.04 21.47 15.08
N THR A 129 -26.32 21.10 15.14
CA THR A 129 -27.04 20.91 16.40
C THR A 129 -26.47 19.72 17.20
N HIS A 130 -26.10 18.62 16.53
CA HIS A 130 -25.45 17.50 17.21
C HIS A 130 -24.06 17.86 17.72
N ARG A 131 -23.26 18.60 16.93
CA ARG A 131 -21.95 19.09 17.35
C ARG A 131 -22.03 20.01 18.57
N GLU A 132 -22.92 21.00 18.56
CA GLU A 132 -23.11 21.91 19.69
C GLU A 132 -23.50 21.15 20.98
N ARG A 133 -24.27 20.08 20.89
CA ARG A 133 -24.61 19.23 22.03
C ARG A 133 -23.41 18.45 22.57
N LEU A 134 -22.50 17.99 21.68
CA LEU A 134 -21.27 17.31 22.08
C LEU A 134 -20.27 18.27 22.71
N GLU A 135 -20.08 19.45 22.13
CA GLU A 135 -19.23 20.52 22.68
C GLU A 135 -19.68 20.99 24.05
N ALA A 136 -20.99 20.94 24.35
CA ALA A 136 -21.56 21.26 25.64
C ALA A 136 -21.47 20.11 26.66
N SER A 137 -20.94 18.97 26.30
CA SER A 137 -20.72 17.81 27.17
C SER A 137 -19.36 17.94 27.87
N ASP A 138 -19.31 17.70 29.17
CA ASP A 138 -18.06 17.72 29.98
C ASP A 138 -17.17 16.47 29.76
N ASP A 139 -17.43 15.65 28.73
CA ASP A 139 -16.71 14.42 28.42
C ASP A 139 -15.63 14.67 27.37
N GLU A 140 -14.37 14.64 27.82
CA GLU A 140 -13.17 14.89 26.99
C GLU A 140 -13.08 13.93 25.79
N TYR A 141 -13.61 12.70 25.92
CA TYR A 141 -13.67 11.69 24.85
C TYR A 141 -14.66 12.04 23.73
N LEU A 142 -15.71 12.81 24.05
CA LEU A 142 -16.72 13.26 23.08
C LEU A 142 -16.28 14.54 22.35
N SER A 143 -15.42 15.34 22.96
CA SER A 143 -14.85 16.55 22.37
C SER A 143 -13.94 16.23 21.17
N ASP A 144 -13.17 15.15 21.24
CA ASP A 144 -12.26 14.72 20.15
C ASP A 144 -13.00 14.24 18.89
N ARG A 145 -14.31 13.97 19.00
CA ARG A 145 -15.14 13.54 17.85
C ARG A 145 -15.79 14.68 17.07
N THR A 146 -15.53 15.90 17.42
CA THR A 146 -16.10 17.08 16.72
C THR A 146 -15.64 17.13 15.24
N GLU A 147 -14.40 16.73 14.97
CA GLU A 147 -13.84 16.66 13.62
C GLU A 147 -14.56 15.62 12.74
N ASP A 148 -15.02 14.51 13.31
CA ASP A 148 -15.76 13.47 12.59
C ASP A 148 -17.09 13.98 12.03
N PHE A 149 -17.77 14.86 12.79
CA PHE A 149 -19.01 15.50 12.33
C PHE A 149 -18.78 16.52 11.23
N GLU A 150 -17.66 17.24 11.26
CA GLU A 150 -17.29 18.18 10.18
C GLU A 150 -16.98 17.44 8.89
N ASP A 151 -16.28 16.32 8.99
CA ASP A 151 -15.96 15.50 7.82
C ASP A 151 -17.22 14.85 7.23
N LEU A 152 -18.13 14.37 8.08
CA LEU A 152 -19.42 13.85 7.65
C LEU A 152 -20.29 14.92 6.97
N GLU A 153 -20.32 16.15 7.55
CA GLU A 153 -21.02 17.30 6.94
C GLU A 153 -20.47 17.59 5.55
N LYS A 154 -19.15 17.75 5.44
CA LYS A 154 -18.47 18.01 4.16
C LYS A 154 -18.77 16.90 3.14
N ARG A 155 -18.75 15.65 3.54
CA ARG A 155 -19.02 14.48 2.70
C ARG A 155 -20.45 14.48 2.17
N LEU A 156 -21.45 14.65 3.06
CA LEU A 156 -22.86 14.70 2.66
C LEU A 156 -23.17 15.91 1.77
N LEU A 157 -22.65 17.09 2.11
CA LEU A 157 -22.85 18.29 1.28
C LEU A 157 -22.24 18.14 -0.12
N ARG A 158 -21.11 17.44 -0.27
CA ARG A 158 -20.53 17.10 -1.58
C ARG A 158 -21.39 16.08 -2.32
N SER A 159 -21.86 15.05 -1.64
CA SER A 159 -22.71 14.00 -2.23
C SER A 159 -24.06 14.54 -2.72
N LEU A 160 -24.55 15.64 -2.12
CA LEU A 160 -25.73 16.36 -2.56
C LEU A 160 -25.51 17.16 -3.87
N ARG A 161 -24.25 17.38 -4.32
CA ARG A 161 -23.96 18.09 -5.56
C ARG A 161 -24.38 17.27 -6.78
N ARG A 162 -25.10 17.85 -7.68
CA ARG A 162 -25.35 17.30 -9.02
C ARG A 162 -24.20 17.65 -9.98
N GLY A 163 -23.49 16.64 -10.49
CA GLY A 163 -22.95 16.62 -11.83
C GLY A 163 -21.53 17.11 -12.08
N LYS A 164 -20.85 16.35 -12.95
CA LYS A 164 -19.71 16.69 -13.83
C LYS A 164 -18.46 17.27 -13.16
N VAL A 165 -17.71 16.42 -12.45
CA VAL A 165 -16.42 16.80 -11.86
C VAL A 165 -15.21 16.40 -12.74
N ALA A 166 -15.36 15.50 -13.70
CA ALA A 166 -14.22 14.96 -14.46
C ALA A 166 -14.17 15.36 -15.94
N ALA A 167 -15.03 16.29 -16.41
CA ALA A 167 -15.19 16.50 -17.85
C ALA A 167 -14.11 17.39 -18.52
N ASN A 168 -13.23 18.06 -17.76
CA ASN A 168 -12.28 19.06 -18.30
C ASN A 168 -10.84 18.92 -17.76
N MET A 169 -10.44 17.77 -17.21
CA MET A 169 -9.05 17.57 -16.84
C MET A 169 -8.27 17.10 -18.07
N GLU A 170 -7.22 17.84 -18.43
CA GLU A 170 -6.25 17.38 -19.43
C GLU A 170 -5.49 16.16 -18.90
N THR A 171 -5.14 15.25 -19.78
CA THR A 171 -4.27 14.12 -19.41
C THR A 171 -2.91 14.66 -18.95
N HIS A 172 -2.34 14.04 -17.91
CA HIS A 172 -1.03 14.42 -17.33
C HIS A 172 -1.04 15.75 -16.53
N SER A 173 -1.98 15.88 -15.62
CA SER A 173 -2.12 17.08 -14.77
C SER A 173 -1.74 16.82 -13.31
N VAL A 174 -1.22 17.87 -12.64
CA VAL A 174 -1.09 17.95 -11.19
C VAL A 174 -2.34 18.63 -10.63
N LEU A 175 -3.07 17.92 -9.78
CA LEU A 175 -4.30 18.44 -9.18
C LEU A 175 -3.98 19.40 -8.03
N VAL A 176 -4.58 20.59 -8.02
CA VAL A 176 -4.45 21.56 -6.93
C VAL A 176 -5.84 21.86 -6.38
N ALA A 177 -6.06 21.56 -5.11
CA ALA A 177 -7.36 21.73 -4.47
C ALA A 177 -7.25 22.28 -3.03
N PRO A 178 -8.26 23.00 -2.54
CA PRO A 178 -8.35 23.35 -1.12
C PRO A 178 -8.47 22.13 -0.23
N ASP A 179 -9.23 21.15 -0.70
CA ASP A 179 -9.51 19.89 -0.01
C ASP A 179 -9.90 18.82 -1.05
N LEU A 180 -9.62 17.54 -0.76
CA LEU A 180 -9.92 16.43 -1.66
C LEU A 180 -10.28 15.19 -0.84
N THR A 181 -11.25 14.40 -1.30
CA THR A 181 -11.52 13.10 -0.68
C THR A 181 -10.70 11.99 -1.33
N ALA A 182 -10.52 10.89 -0.61
CA ALA A 182 -9.93 9.68 -1.13
C ALA A 182 -10.66 9.15 -2.39
N THR A 183 -12.00 9.27 -2.42
CA THR A 183 -12.82 8.87 -3.60
C THR A 183 -12.61 9.79 -4.80
N ASP A 184 -12.48 11.10 -4.56
CA ASP A 184 -12.15 12.03 -5.64
C ASP A 184 -10.76 11.71 -6.21
N LEU A 185 -9.79 11.42 -5.33
CA LEU A 185 -8.44 11.02 -5.75
C LEU A 185 -8.46 9.76 -6.63
N LEU A 186 -9.18 8.72 -6.20
CA LEU A 186 -9.38 7.49 -6.99
C LEU A 186 -10.05 7.74 -8.34
N ARG A 187 -10.95 8.70 -8.38
CA ARG A 187 -11.66 9.07 -9.58
C ARG A 187 -10.76 9.83 -10.55
N PHE A 188 -9.93 10.74 -10.04
CA PHE A 188 -8.96 11.48 -10.83
C PHE A 188 -7.78 10.59 -11.27
N SER A 189 -7.36 9.62 -10.46
CA SER A 189 -6.26 8.72 -10.84
C SER A 189 -6.54 7.90 -12.10
N ARG A 190 -7.81 7.62 -12.38
CA ARG A 190 -8.25 6.97 -13.65
C ARG A 190 -8.08 7.85 -14.89
N HIS A 191 -7.73 9.13 -14.74
CA HIS A 191 -7.55 10.10 -15.82
C HIS A 191 -6.10 10.59 -15.95
N ASN A 192 -5.13 9.71 -15.66
CA ASN A 192 -3.69 10.01 -15.73
C ASN A 192 -3.27 11.23 -14.89
N LEU A 193 -3.73 11.27 -13.65
CA LEU A 193 -3.28 12.22 -12.64
C LEU A 193 -1.81 11.95 -12.29
N LEU A 194 -0.97 13.01 -12.31
CA LEU A 194 0.46 12.89 -11.99
C LEU A 194 0.77 13.07 -10.51
N GLY A 195 -0.05 13.83 -9.78
CA GLY A 195 0.12 14.10 -8.36
C GLY A 195 -0.90 15.13 -7.85
N CYS A 196 -0.91 15.36 -6.54
CA CYS A 196 -1.87 16.25 -5.89
C CYS A 196 -1.22 17.23 -4.91
N VAL A 197 -1.78 18.45 -4.85
CA VAL A 197 -1.45 19.49 -3.89
C VAL A 197 -2.73 19.92 -3.17
N ILE A 198 -2.76 19.78 -1.85
CA ILE A 198 -3.93 20.06 -1.03
C ILE A 198 -3.61 21.13 0.02
N ALA A 199 -4.46 22.15 0.08
CA ALA A 199 -4.26 23.26 1.02
C ALA A 199 -4.42 22.82 2.47
N ASN A 200 -5.45 22.00 2.75
CA ASN A 200 -5.77 21.50 4.08
C ASN A 200 -5.48 20.00 4.17
N GLY A 201 -5.10 19.52 5.35
CA GLY A 201 -4.88 18.09 5.60
C GLY A 201 -3.56 17.79 6.29
N GLY A 202 -3.51 16.61 6.91
CA GLY A 202 -2.33 16.05 7.56
C GLY A 202 -1.64 14.98 6.71
N THR A 203 -0.40 14.69 7.03
CA THR A 203 0.40 13.63 6.37
C THR A 203 -0.12 12.22 6.67
N THR A 204 -0.96 12.08 7.70
CA THR A 204 -1.59 10.85 8.16
C THR A 204 -3.07 10.75 7.75
N SER A 205 -3.57 11.69 6.95
CA SER A 205 -4.98 11.69 6.51
C SER A 205 -5.31 10.49 5.60
N HIS A 206 -6.59 10.12 5.54
CA HIS A 206 -7.09 9.09 4.62
C HIS A 206 -6.67 9.31 3.17
N LEU A 207 -6.62 10.58 2.74
CA LEU A 207 -6.16 10.97 1.42
C LEU A 207 -4.69 10.58 1.21
N SER A 208 -3.84 10.82 2.23
CA SER A 208 -2.42 10.51 2.17
C SER A 208 -2.15 9.02 2.02
N ILE A 209 -2.98 8.20 2.65
CA ILE A 209 -2.90 6.75 2.57
C ILE A 209 -3.28 6.25 1.19
N VAL A 210 -4.39 6.75 0.65
CA VAL A 210 -4.81 6.39 -0.72
C VAL A 210 -3.81 6.90 -1.76
N ALA A 211 -3.23 8.10 -1.57
CA ALA A 211 -2.19 8.62 -2.45
C ALA A 211 -0.94 7.72 -2.47
N LYS A 212 -0.50 7.25 -1.29
CA LYS A 212 0.60 6.28 -1.18
C LYS A 212 0.28 4.96 -1.88
N ALA A 213 -0.93 4.42 -1.66
CA ALA A 213 -1.39 3.19 -2.31
C ALA A 213 -1.49 3.31 -3.84
N LEU A 214 -1.80 4.50 -4.35
CA LEU A 214 -1.85 4.80 -5.78
C LEU A 214 -0.51 5.27 -6.34
N HIS A 215 0.54 5.33 -5.53
CA HIS A 215 1.86 5.88 -5.90
C HIS A 215 1.80 7.30 -6.49
N LEU A 216 0.84 8.10 -6.04
CA LEU A 216 0.66 9.49 -6.48
C LEU A 216 1.36 10.44 -5.50
N PRO A 217 2.35 11.22 -5.93
CA PRO A 217 2.95 12.25 -5.12
C PRO A 217 1.91 13.20 -4.53
N LEU A 218 1.98 13.45 -3.22
CA LEU A 218 1.01 14.29 -2.52
C LEU A 218 1.71 15.29 -1.60
N LEU A 219 1.36 16.56 -1.78
CA LEU A 219 1.69 17.64 -0.85
C LEU A 219 0.46 18.10 -0.09
N VAL A 220 0.60 18.34 1.19
CA VAL A 220 -0.46 18.87 2.06
C VAL A 220 0.01 20.09 2.84
N GLY A 221 -0.95 20.89 3.33
CA GLY A 221 -0.67 22.05 4.16
C GLY A 221 -0.19 23.28 3.39
N ILE A 222 -0.45 23.36 2.08
CA ILE A 222 -0.13 24.52 1.23
C ILE A 222 -1.39 25.38 1.03
N SER A 223 -1.74 26.17 2.04
CA SER A 223 -2.97 26.98 2.04
C SER A 223 -3.02 28.02 0.93
N GLU A 224 -1.88 28.43 0.39
CA GLU A 224 -1.78 29.44 -0.68
C GLU A 224 -1.93 28.83 -2.09
N ALA A 225 -1.67 27.52 -2.26
CA ALA A 225 -1.66 26.89 -3.58
C ALA A 225 -2.95 27.07 -4.38
N PRO A 226 -4.17 26.89 -3.81
CA PRO A 226 -5.40 27.04 -4.57
C PRO A 226 -5.67 28.47 -5.05
N THR A 227 -5.04 29.47 -4.45
CA THR A 227 -5.20 30.88 -4.83
C THR A 227 -4.09 31.38 -5.74
N THR A 228 -2.89 30.80 -5.62
CA THR A 228 -1.69 31.22 -6.35
C THR A 228 -1.54 30.47 -7.67
N VAL A 229 -1.96 29.20 -7.73
CA VAL A 229 -1.84 28.36 -8.92
C VAL A 229 -3.05 28.53 -9.83
N ALA A 230 -2.83 28.82 -11.11
CA ALA A 230 -3.87 28.81 -12.12
C ALA A 230 -3.87 27.48 -12.89
N SER A 231 -5.06 27.07 -13.37
CA SER A 231 -5.13 25.90 -14.28
C SER A 231 -4.36 26.20 -15.57
N GLY A 232 -3.46 25.28 -15.95
CA GLY A 232 -2.57 25.44 -17.10
C GLY A 232 -1.16 25.90 -16.74
N ASP A 233 -0.89 26.31 -15.48
CA ASP A 233 0.47 26.63 -15.04
C ASP A 233 1.34 25.37 -15.05
N LEU A 234 2.59 25.50 -15.54
CA LEU A 234 3.57 24.44 -15.41
C LEU A 234 4.09 24.40 -13.97
N VAL A 235 4.00 23.21 -13.34
CA VAL A 235 4.39 23.02 -11.95
C VAL A 235 5.27 21.78 -11.78
N ILE A 236 6.10 21.80 -10.75
CA ILE A 236 6.82 20.64 -10.24
C ILE A 236 6.36 20.41 -8.81
N LEU A 237 5.84 19.23 -8.54
CA LEU A 237 5.50 18.75 -7.21
C LEU A 237 6.62 17.81 -6.75
N ASP A 238 7.29 18.14 -5.66
CA ASP A 238 8.29 17.29 -5.01
C ASP A 238 7.75 16.80 -3.66
N GLY A 239 7.20 15.60 -3.64
CA GLY A 239 6.64 14.97 -2.44
C GLY A 239 7.70 14.50 -1.46
N ASP A 240 8.97 14.37 -1.88
CA ASP A 240 10.09 13.98 -1.03
C ASP A 240 10.63 15.16 -0.22
N GLU A 241 10.85 16.30 -0.90
CA GLU A 241 11.31 17.53 -0.27
C GLU A 241 10.16 18.39 0.31
N GLY A 242 8.91 18.05 0.01
CA GLY A 242 7.74 18.79 0.48
C GLY A 242 7.56 20.14 -0.23
N GLN A 243 7.90 20.27 -1.52
CA GLN A 243 7.93 21.53 -2.24
C GLN A 243 7.04 21.51 -3.50
N LEU A 244 6.38 22.64 -3.76
CA LEU A 244 5.71 22.93 -5.01
C LEU A 244 6.43 24.09 -5.72
N LEU A 245 6.96 23.85 -6.91
CA LEU A 245 7.60 24.87 -7.73
C LEU A 245 6.66 25.32 -8.82
N LEU A 246 6.43 26.62 -8.90
CA LEU A 246 5.62 27.27 -9.93
C LEU A 246 6.52 27.93 -10.97
N HIS A 247 6.12 27.86 -12.23
CA HIS A 247 6.85 28.45 -13.36
C HIS A 247 8.36 28.12 -13.35
N PRO A 248 8.71 26.81 -13.26
CA PRO A 248 10.11 26.41 -13.15
C PRO A 248 10.92 26.90 -14.35
N SER A 249 12.14 27.39 -14.08
CA SER A 249 13.08 27.74 -15.14
C SER A 249 13.49 26.50 -15.94
N SER A 250 13.98 26.70 -17.17
CA SER A 250 14.45 25.57 -18.00
C SER A 250 15.51 24.74 -17.29
N SER A 251 16.42 25.37 -16.52
CA SER A 251 17.45 24.68 -15.74
C SER A 251 16.88 23.90 -14.55
N THR A 252 15.86 24.44 -13.87
CA THR A 252 15.15 23.75 -12.78
C THR A 252 14.38 22.57 -13.34
N LEU A 253 13.67 22.79 -14.46
CA LEU A 253 12.92 21.74 -15.13
C LEU A 253 13.82 20.58 -15.58
N GLU A 254 15.00 20.89 -16.15
CA GLU A 254 15.96 19.88 -16.58
C GLU A 254 16.54 19.11 -15.37
N ARG A 255 16.87 19.81 -14.28
CA ARG A 255 17.31 19.17 -13.03
C ARG A 255 16.24 18.24 -12.43
N TYR A 256 14.96 18.66 -12.43
CA TYR A 256 13.89 17.83 -11.88
C TYR A 256 13.47 16.72 -12.83
N ARG A 257 13.53 16.94 -14.15
CA ARG A 257 13.41 15.84 -15.12
C ARG A 257 14.54 14.83 -14.92
N GLN A 258 15.76 15.29 -14.74
CA GLN A 258 16.86 14.38 -14.44
C GLN A 258 16.64 13.65 -13.12
N ARG A 259 16.14 14.30 -12.04
CA ARG A 259 15.78 13.63 -10.77
C ARG A 259 14.59 12.68 -10.95
N GLN A 260 13.59 13.04 -11.73
CA GLN A 260 12.47 12.18 -12.09
C GLN A 260 12.97 11.04 -12.97
N ASP A 261 13.79 11.34 -13.94
CA ASP A 261 14.49 10.37 -14.74
C ASP A 261 15.38 9.47 -13.87
N GLU A 262 16.17 9.94 -12.97
CA GLU A 262 16.97 9.14 -12.01
C GLU A 262 16.10 8.33 -11.05
N ARG A 263 14.88 8.70 -10.85
CA ARG A 263 13.88 7.99 -10.05
C ARG A 263 12.98 7.09 -10.91
N ASP A 264 12.54 7.59 -12.08
CA ASP A 264 11.67 6.92 -13.06
C ASP A 264 12.50 6.31 -14.21
N THR A 265 13.66 6.84 -14.52
CA THR A 265 14.67 6.20 -15.33
C THR A 265 15.58 5.45 -14.43
N HIS A 266 15.10 4.48 -14.05
CA HIS A 266 15.18 3.47 -15.08
C HIS A 266 13.77 3.03 -15.54
N PRO A 267 13.23 3.64 -16.65
CA PRO A 267 12.60 2.77 -17.57
C PRO A 267 13.75 1.86 -17.84
N TRP A 268 13.74 0.72 -17.08
CA TRP A 268 14.49 -0.34 -17.59
C TRP A 268 15.01 -0.17 -19.03
N GLU A 269 16.24 -0.39 -19.24
CA GLU A 269 16.75 -0.73 -20.53
C GLU A 269 15.78 -1.75 -21.11
N SER A 270 14.77 -1.23 -21.80
CA SER A 270 13.76 -1.97 -22.56
C SER A 270 14.53 -2.77 -23.59
N GLY A 271 14.69 -4.04 -23.36
CA GLY A 271 15.50 -4.90 -24.20
C GLY A 271 16.16 -5.99 -23.34
N ASP A 272 16.87 -6.84 -23.85
CA ASP A 272 17.50 -8.06 -23.39
C ASP A 272 18.00 -8.22 -21.94
N ARG A 273 18.06 -7.16 -21.10
CA ARG A 273 18.57 -7.26 -19.72
C ARG A 273 17.53 -7.57 -18.65
N ALA A 274 16.26 -7.39 -18.93
CA ALA A 274 15.19 -7.68 -17.99
C ALA A 274 15.11 -9.16 -17.63
N ASN A 275 15.32 -9.99 -18.63
CA ASN A 275 15.29 -11.45 -18.50
C ASN A 275 16.68 -12.06 -18.17
N GLN A 276 17.68 -11.22 -17.88
CA GLN A 276 18.98 -11.72 -17.46
C GLN A 276 19.04 -11.93 -15.95
N PRO A 277 19.63 -13.04 -15.49
CA PRO A 277 19.83 -13.27 -14.06
C PRO A 277 20.46 -12.05 -13.37
N VAL A 278 19.97 -11.72 -12.20
CA VAL A 278 20.55 -10.65 -11.38
C VAL A 278 21.74 -11.22 -10.63
N VAL A 279 22.94 -10.71 -10.93
CA VAL A 279 24.20 -11.29 -10.46
C VAL A 279 25.08 -10.21 -9.86
N THR A 280 25.67 -10.46 -8.68
CA THR A 280 26.67 -9.59 -8.07
C THR A 280 27.96 -9.55 -8.91
N THR A 281 28.82 -8.56 -8.65
CA THR A 281 30.09 -8.38 -9.41
C THR A 281 31.05 -9.58 -9.28
N ASP A 282 30.93 -10.35 -8.22
CA ASP A 282 31.70 -11.57 -7.93
C ASP A 282 30.95 -12.88 -8.29
N GLY A 283 29.83 -12.76 -9.02
CA GLY A 283 29.16 -13.90 -9.67
C GLY A 283 28.09 -14.62 -8.85
N ARG A 284 27.64 -14.07 -7.71
CA ARG A 284 26.51 -14.67 -6.97
C ARG A 284 25.19 -14.27 -7.61
N VAL A 285 24.37 -15.27 -7.93
CA VAL A 285 23.01 -15.07 -8.43
C VAL A 285 22.09 -14.68 -7.27
N VAL A 286 21.25 -13.68 -7.51
CA VAL A 286 20.22 -13.22 -6.58
C VAL A 286 18.88 -13.24 -7.29
N THR A 287 17.93 -13.98 -6.75
CA THR A 287 16.56 -14.08 -7.28
C THR A 287 15.71 -12.94 -6.72
N LEU A 288 15.09 -12.17 -7.62
CA LEU A 288 14.21 -11.08 -7.24
C LEU A 288 12.77 -11.40 -7.63
N ARG A 289 11.93 -11.58 -6.62
CA ARG A 289 10.50 -11.87 -6.75
C ARG A 289 9.66 -10.66 -6.37
N ALA A 290 8.40 -10.65 -6.75
CA ALA A 290 7.47 -9.57 -6.41
C ALA A 290 6.62 -9.88 -5.18
N ASN A 291 6.37 -8.87 -4.34
CA ASN A 291 5.27 -8.84 -3.39
C ASN A 291 4.01 -8.33 -4.09
N VAL A 292 2.91 -9.04 -4.00
CA VAL A 292 1.63 -8.70 -4.64
C VAL A 292 0.53 -8.69 -3.59
N GLY A 293 -0.21 -7.59 -3.50
CA GLY A 293 -1.37 -7.43 -2.62
C GLY A 293 -2.67 -7.15 -3.37
N LEU A 294 -2.59 -6.67 -4.63
CA LEU A 294 -3.73 -6.32 -5.46
C LEU A 294 -3.65 -7.01 -6.83
N GLU A 295 -4.82 -7.31 -7.41
CA GLU A 295 -4.90 -7.95 -8.74
C GLU A 295 -4.24 -7.07 -9.83
N THR A 296 -4.35 -5.75 -9.71
CA THR A 296 -3.71 -4.80 -10.63
C THR A 296 -2.18 -4.80 -10.61
N GLU A 297 -1.57 -5.30 -9.54
CA GLU A 297 -0.12 -5.40 -9.43
C GLU A 297 0.45 -6.59 -10.22
N LEU A 298 -0.40 -7.54 -10.63
CA LEU A 298 0.00 -8.65 -11.50
C LEU A 298 0.50 -8.16 -12.87
N ASP A 299 -0.08 -7.07 -13.38
CA ASP A 299 0.32 -6.46 -14.65
C ASP A 299 1.72 -5.80 -14.58
N LEU A 300 2.26 -5.62 -13.38
CA LEU A 300 3.58 -5.01 -13.15
C LEU A 300 4.73 -6.02 -13.12
N LEU A 301 4.45 -7.32 -13.06
CA LEU A 301 5.49 -8.36 -12.91
C LEU A 301 6.46 -8.38 -14.09
N GLU A 302 5.94 -8.51 -15.30
CA GLU A 302 6.74 -8.58 -16.53
C GLU A 302 7.47 -7.26 -16.80
N PRO A 303 6.80 -6.07 -16.76
CA PRO A 303 7.47 -4.79 -16.93
C PRO A 303 8.63 -4.54 -15.96
N TYR A 304 8.58 -4.98 -14.75
CA TYR A 304 9.64 -4.79 -13.75
C TYR A 304 10.60 -5.99 -13.62
N GLY A 305 10.45 -7.03 -14.43
CA GLY A 305 11.35 -8.18 -14.48
C GLY A 305 11.39 -9.02 -13.22
N ALA A 306 10.22 -9.22 -12.61
CA ALA A 306 10.10 -10.10 -11.46
C ALA A 306 10.31 -11.55 -11.86
N GLU A 307 11.12 -12.28 -11.09
CA GLU A 307 11.30 -13.72 -11.24
C GLU A 307 10.20 -14.48 -10.47
N GLY A 308 8.92 -14.18 -10.80
CA GLY A 308 7.75 -14.75 -10.15
C GLY A 308 7.28 -13.95 -8.93
N ILE A 309 6.34 -14.54 -8.18
CA ILE A 309 5.72 -13.92 -7.01
C ILE A 309 6.28 -14.58 -5.74
N GLY A 310 7.01 -13.80 -4.92
CA GLY A 310 7.57 -14.28 -3.67
C GLY A 310 6.58 -14.19 -2.50
N LEU A 311 5.61 -13.29 -2.59
CA LEU A 311 4.52 -13.17 -1.63
C LEU A 311 3.25 -12.67 -2.30
N LEU A 312 2.19 -13.48 -2.31
CA LEU A 312 0.83 -13.01 -2.52
C LEU A 312 0.15 -12.84 -1.17
N ARG A 313 -0.28 -11.60 -0.86
CA ARG A 313 -1.12 -11.30 0.31
C ARG A 313 -2.57 -11.54 -0.09
N THR A 314 -3.22 -12.52 0.52
CA THR A 314 -4.56 -12.95 0.09
C THR A 314 -5.70 -12.10 0.68
N GLU A 315 -5.43 -11.35 1.73
CA GLU A 315 -6.41 -10.58 2.48
C GLU A 315 -7.16 -9.59 1.60
N LEU A 316 -6.41 -8.78 0.83
CA LEU A 316 -6.99 -7.69 0.03
C LEU A 316 -7.80 -8.20 -1.17
N PHE A 317 -7.43 -9.34 -1.74
CA PHE A 317 -8.19 -9.96 -2.84
C PHE A 317 -9.60 -10.36 -2.42
N PHE A 318 -9.81 -10.68 -1.14
CA PHE A 318 -11.10 -11.13 -0.63
C PHE A 318 -11.90 -10.00 0.03
N LEU A 319 -11.23 -8.95 0.51
CA LEU A 319 -11.88 -7.79 1.09
C LEU A 319 -12.56 -6.91 0.03
N ALA A 320 -11.97 -6.80 -1.14
CA ALA A 320 -12.47 -5.95 -2.22
C ALA A 320 -13.88 -6.34 -2.72
N ASP A 321 -14.26 -7.61 -2.63
CA ASP A 321 -15.54 -8.12 -3.11
C ASP A 321 -16.65 -8.13 -2.04
N GLY A 322 -16.35 -7.86 -0.75
CA GLY A 322 -17.32 -7.89 0.35
C GLY A 322 -18.05 -9.23 0.50
N LYS A 323 -17.56 -10.29 -0.15
CA LYS A 323 -18.18 -11.61 -0.24
C LYS A 323 -17.36 -12.64 0.50
N THR A 324 -18.07 -13.61 1.07
CA THR A 324 -17.52 -14.77 1.75
C THR A 324 -16.41 -15.43 0.92
N LEU A 325 -15.39 -15.94 1.60
CA LEU A 325 -14.25 -16.69 1.07
C LEU A 325 -14.68 -18.01 0.40
N VAL A 326 -15.40 -17.92 -0.72
CA VAL A 326 -15.91 -19.08 -1.45
C VAL A 326 -14.77 -19.76 -2.20
N GLU A 327 -14.62 -21.08 -2.06
CA GLU A 327 -13.58 -21.91 -2.68
C GLU A 327 -13.39 -21.61 -4.19
N ASP A 328 -14.48 -21.53 -4.95
CA ASP A 328 -14.42 -21.34 -6.40
C ASP A 328 -13.80 -19.99 -6.79
N ARG A 329 -14.13 -18.92 -6.05
CA ARG A 329 -13.54 -17.60 -6.31
C ARG A 329 -12.06 -17.57 -5.95
N GLN A 330 -11.68 -18.18 -4.85
CA GLN A 330 -10.28 -18.32 -4.48
C GLN A 330 -9.49 -19.12 -5.54
N ALA A 331 -10.05 -20.24 -6.02
CA ALA A 331 -9.41 -21.05 -7.04
C ALA A 331 -9.24 -20.29 -8.37
N GLU A 332 -10.19 -19.42 -8.74
CA GLU A 332 -10.08 -18.56 -9.92
C GLU A 332 -8.94 -17.54 -9.77
N VAL A 333 -8.88 -16.84 -8.63
CA VAL A 333 -7.80 -15.87 -8.35
C VAL A 333 -6.44 -16.56 -8.37
N TYR A 334 -6.29 -17.67 -7.64
CA TYR A 334 -5.01 -18.39 -7.58
C TYR A 334 -4.61 -18.98 -8.93
N ARG A 335 -5.58 -19.37 -9.77
CA ARG A 335 -5.30 -19.76 -11.15
C ARG A 335 -4.72 -18.61 -11.95
N THR A 336 -5.33 -17.43 -11.91
CA THR A 336 -4.80 -16.23 -12.60
C THR A 336 -3.40 -15.92 -12.13
N VAL A 337 -3.15 -15.98 -10.83
CA VAL A 337 -1.81 -15.76 -10.24
C VAL A 337 -0.81 -16.80 -10.73
N ALA A 338 -1.18 -18.10 -10.78
CA ALA A 338 -0.32 -19.16 -11.28
C ALA A 338 0.02 -18.99 -12.75
N GLU A 339 -0.99 -18.66 -13.58
CA GLU A 339 -0.82 -18.43 -15.02
C GLU A 339 0.07 -17.20 -15.29
N THR A 340 -0.10 -16.10 -14.52
CA THR A 340 0.72 -14.88 -14.67
C THR A 340 2.15 -15.09 -14.19
N ALA A 341 2.37 -15.80 -13.09
CA ALA A 341 3.71 -16.08 -12.56
C ALA A 341 4.49 -17.10 -13.45
N GLY A 342 3.80 -17.87 -14.29
CA GLY A 342 4.38 -18.81 -15.23
C GLY A 342 5.28 -19.84 -14.55
N GLU A 343 6.40 -20.20 -15.20
CA GLU A 343 7.35 -21.21 -14.68
C GLU A 343 8.07 -20.78 -13.39
N SER A 344 8.18 -19.48 -13.14
CA SER A 344 8.81 -18.94 -11.93
C SER A 344 7.97 -19.16 -10.67
N GLY A 345 6.67 -19.37 -10.84
CA GLY A 345 5.73 -19.72 -9.79
C GLY A 345 5.40 -18.59 -8.80
N ALA A 346 4.45 -18.88 -7.91
CA ALA A 346 3.97 -17.94 -6.92
C ALA A 346 3.90 -18.56 -5.52
N THR A 347 4.24 -17.76 -4.50
CA THR A 347 4.07 -18.10 -3.08
C THR A 347 2.82 -17.43 -2.54
N ILE A 348 1.86 -18.23 -2.13
CA ILE A 348 0.55 -17.77 -1.63
C ILE A 348 0.56 -17.86 -0.11
N ARG A 349 0.48 -16.73 0.58
CA ARG A 349 0.31 -16.69 2.03
C ARG A 349 -1.13 -17.04 2.37
N LEU A 350 -1.33 -17.99 3.28
CA LEU A 350 -2.65 -18.23 3.84
C LEU A 350 -3.14 -16.97 4.56
N LEU A 351 -4.46 -16.83 4.67
CA LEU A 351 -5.10 -15.66 5.26
C LEU A 351 -4.51 -15.30 6.63
N ASP A 352 -4.10 -14.06 6.77
CA ASP A 352 -3.63 -13.48 8.03
C ASP A 352 -4.64 -12.43 8.51
N LEU A 353 -5.81 -12.90 8.88
CA LEU A 353 -6.85 -12.07 9.47
C LEU A 353 -6.60 -11.92 10.97
N GLY A 354 -6.93 -10.76 11.54
CA GLY A 354 -6.97 -10.56 12.99
C GLY A 354 -5.95 -9.60 13.60
N GLY A 355 -4.90 -9.20 12.90
CA GLY A 355 -4.03 -8.10 13.33
C GLY A 355 -4.68 -6.74 13.08
N ASP A 356 -5.68 -6.71 12.22
CA ASP A 356 -6.51 -5.55 11.92
C ASP A 356 -7.90 -5.78 12.53
N GLU A 357 -8.39 -4.83 13.34
CA GLU A 357 -9.73 -4.88 13.96
C GLU A 357 -10.87 -5.05 12.94
N ARG A 358 -10.67 -4.64 11.68
CA ARG A 358 -11.67 -4.74 10.60
C ARG A 358 -11.99 -6.19 10.28
N LEU A 359 -10.95 -6.96 10.09
CA LEU A 359 -11.06 -8.37 9.71
C LEU A 359 -11.57 -9.21 10.87
N SER A 360 -11.13 -8.88 12.09
CA SER A 360 -11.62 -9.50 13.32
C SER A 360 -13.12 -9.26 13.53
N ARG A 361 -13.62 -8.06 13.22
CA ARG A 361 -15.05 -7.72 13.38
C ARG A 361 -15.94 -8.37 12.32
N MET A 362 -15.48 -8.47 11.08
CA MET A 362 -16.25 -9.10 10.00
C MET A 362 -16.52 -10.59 10.26
N HIS A 363 -15.61 -11.29 10.93
CA HIS A 363 -15.69 -12.73 11.09
C HIS A 363 -16.02 -13.21 12.51
N ALA A 364 -15.81 -12.41 13.55
CA ALA A 364 -15.93 -12.87 14.92
C ALA A 364 -16.71 -11.96 15.87
N GLY A 365 -16.89 -10.69 15.56
CA GLY A 365 -17.49 -9.72 16.47
C GLY A 365 -16.70 -9.52 17.79
N LEU A 366 -15.46 -10.02 17.83
CA LEU A 366 -14.61 -10.01 19.01
C LEU A 366 -13.76 -8.74 18.99
N ARG A 367 -13.77 -8.00 20.08
CA ARG A 367 -12.87 -6.90 20.34
C ARG A 367 -11.74 -7.43 21.21
N GLU A 368 -10.52 -7.38 20.71
CA GLU A 368 -9.32 -7.76 21.46
C GLU A 368 -8.55 -6.51 21.89
N ASP A 369 -8.01 -6.51 23.11
CA ASP A 369 -7.19 -5.39 23.60
C ASP A 369 -5.81 -5.31 22.90
N ASN A 370 -5.33 -6.43 22.36
CA ASN A 370 -4.05 -6.52 21.66
C ASN A 370 -4.18 -7.40 20.41
N PRO A 371 -4.79 -6.91 19.32
CA PRO A 371 -5.11 -7.71 18.13
C PRO A 371 -3.86 -8.36 17.49
N PHE A 372 -2.73 -7.65 17.46
CA PHE A 372 -1.47 -8.18 16.93
C PHE A 372 -0.92 -9.37 17.72
N LEU A 373 -1.25 -9.50 18.99
CA LEU A 373 -0.86 -10.65 19.85
C LEU A 373 -1.98 -11.66 20.01
N GLY A 374 -3.15 -11.38 19.46
CA GLY A 374 -4.39 -12.11 19.67
C GLY A 374 -4.63 -13.24 18.70
N TRP A 375 -5.89 -13.40 18.35
CA TRP A 375 -6.44 -14.46 17.50
C TRP A 375 -6.38 -14.08 16.04
N ARG A 376 -5.23 -14.30 15.42
CA ARG A 376 -4.93 -13.96 14.02
C ARG A 376 -4.16 -15.06 13.30
N GLY A 377 -4.10 -14.96 11.97
CA GLY A 377 -3.29 -15.80 11.11
C GLY A 377 -3.60 -17.29 11.30
N LEU A 378 -2.57 -18.10 11.39
CA LEU A 378 -2.72 -19.55 11.50
C LEU A 378 -3.53 -19.99 12.72
N ARG A 379 -3.49 -19.26 13.83
CA ARG A 379 -4.30 -19.57 15.02
C ARG A 379 -5.78 -19.56 14.69
N MET A 380 -6.26 -18.52 13.99
CA MET A 380 -7.64 -18.41 13.55
C MET A 380 -8.00 -19.49 12.53
N LEU A 381 -7.12 -19.74 11.56
CA LEU A 381 -7.35 -20.75 10.54
C LEU A 381 -7.51 -22.16 11.12
N LEU A 382 -6.70 -22.50 12.13
CA LEU A 382 -6.74 -23.80 12.80
C LEU A 382 -7.93 -23.96 13.76
N ASP A 383 -8.47 -22.86 14.29
CA ASP A 383 -9.68 -22.87 15.14
C ASP A 383 -10.96 -22.96 14.32
N ARG A 384 -10.95 -22.45 13.08
CA ARG A 384 -12.10 -22.52 12.14
C ARG A 384 -11.71 -23.18 10.82
N PRO A 385 -11.22 -24.42 10.84
CA PRO A 385 -10.68 -25.04 9.64
C PRO A 385 -11.70 -25.19 8.53
N ASP A 386 -12.94 -25.55 8.84
CA ASP A 386 -13.98 -25.81 7.84
C ASP A 386 -14.48 -24.53 7.16
N GLU A 387 -14.41 -23.39 7.85
CA GLU A 387 -14.90 -22.11 7.34
C GLU A 387 -13.81 -21.36 6.55
N LEU A 388 -12.56 -21.43 6.99
CA LEU A 388 -11.48 -20.58 6.49
C LEU A 388 -10.36 -21.38 5.81
N LEU A 389 -9.82 -22.39 6.50
CA LEU A 389 -8.61 -23.08 6.05
C LEU A 389 -8.89 -24.08 4.91
N ARG A 390 -9.85 -24.99 5.08
CA ARG A 390 -10.14 -26.01 4.08
C ARG A 390 -10.56 -25.44 2.72
N PRO A 391 -11.47 -24.43 2.62
CA PRO A 391 -11.77 -23.81 1.34
C PRO A 391 -10.54 -23.19 0.66
N GLN A 392 -9.63 -22.56 1.44
CA GLN A 392 -8.41 -21.98 0.90
C GLN A 392 -7.43 -23.04 0.40
N LEU A 393 -7.24 -24.14 1.16
CA LEU A 393 -6.38 -25.26 0.76
C LEU A 393 -6.90 -25.96 -0.50
N ARG A 394 -8.20 -26.24 -0.57
CA ARG A 394 -8.83 -26.84 -1.76
C ARG A 394 -8.63 -25.94 -2.98
N ALA A 395 -8.84 -24.63 -2.83
CA ALA A 395 -8.61 -23.66 -3.89
C ALA A 395 -7.16 -23.67 -4.39
N LEU A 396 -6.17 -23.73 -3.48
CA LEU A 396 -4.75 -23.81 -3.81
C LEU A 396 -4.41 -25.10 -4.56
N LEU A 397 -4.85 -26.27 -4.05
CA LEU A 397 -4.65 -27.56 -4.70
C LEU A 397 -5.24 -27.60 -6.12
N ARG A 398 -6.42 -27.02 -6.33
CA ARG A 398 -7.08 -26.90 -7.62
C ARG A 398 -6.31 -25.98 -8.57
N ALA A 399 -5.79 -24.87 -8.06
CA ALA A 399 -5.07 -23.89 -8.85
C ALA A 399 -3.64 -24.33 -9.20
N ASN A 400 -2.97 -25.14 -8.36
CA ASN A 400 -1.59 -25.60 -8.52
C ASN A 400 -1.33 -26.31 -9.85
N ARG A 401 -2.35 -26.91 -10.46
CA ARG A 401 -2.28 -27.54 -11.78
C ARG A 401 -2.06 -26.56 -12.95
N HIS A 402 -2.22 -25.26 -12.73
CA HIS A 402 -2.11 -24.22 -13.77
C HIS A 402 -0.75 -23.51 -13.78
N GLY A 403 0.09 -23.79 -12.80
CA GLY A 403 1.44 -23.26 -12.65
C GLY A 403 1.95 -23.53 -11.23
N PRO A 404 3.26 -23.55 -11.00
CA PRO A 404 3.83 -23.92 -9.70
C PRO A 404 3.43 -22.92 -8.61
N LEU A 405 2.64 -23.38 -7.65
CA LEU A 405 2.30 -22.64 -6.44
C LEU A 405 3.05 -23.18 -5.23
N ARG A 406 3.29 -22.33 -4.26
CA ARG A 406 3.82 -22.69 -2.95
C ARG A 406 2.92 -22.08 -1.89
N MET A 407 2.64 -22.83 -0.84
CA MET A 407 1.83 -22.39 0.30
C MET A 407 2.72 -21.85 1.41
N LEU A 408 2.31 -20.73 2.00
CA LEU A 408 3.07 -20.05 3.05
C LEU A 408 2.19 -19.82 4.29
N LEU A 409 2.59 -20.36 5.44
CA LEU A 409 1.85 -20.29 6.70
C LEU A 409 2.24 -19.05 7.51
N PRO A 410 1.31 -18.14 7.82
CA PRO A 410 1.57 -16.96 8.66
C PRO A 410 1.55 -17.31 10.16
N MET A 411 2.19 -16.50 10.98
CA MET A 411 2.09 -16.51 12.46
C MET A 411 2.40 -17.85 13.13
N VAL A 412 3.28 -18.64 12.53
CA VAL A 412 3.68 -19.95 13.08
C VAL A 412 4.49 -19.81 14.35
N THR A 413 4.13 -20.56 15.41
CA THR A 413 4.80 -20.55 16.71
C THR A 413 5.40 -21.88 17.09
N ASP A 414 4.81 -22.99 16.69
CA ASP A 414 5.30 -24.34 17.00
C ASP A 414 5.09 -25.34 15.85
N LEU A 415 5.81 -26.45 15.95
CA LEU A 415 5.82 -27.50 14.93
C LEU A 415 4.49 -28.27 14.83
N GLY A 416 3.70 -28.30 15.90
CA GLY A 416 2.38 -28.95 15.92
C GLY A 416 1.42 -28.27 14.95
N GLU A 417 1.51 -26.94 14.83
CA GLU A 417 0.71 -26.16 13.88
C GLU A 417 1.00 -26.60 12.43
N VAL A 418 2.29 -26.67 12.06
CA VAL A 418 2.72 -27.10 10.71
C VAL A 418 2.24 -28.53 10.39
N ARG A 419 2.42 -29.47 11.33
CA ARG A 419 1.99 -30.86 11.16
C ARG A 419 0.47 -30.97 10.98
N ARG A 420 -0.29 -30.16 11.73
CA ARG A 420 -1.76 -30.14 11.62
C ARG A 420 -2.22 -29.63 10.25
N VAL A 421 -1.59 -28.54 9.75
CA VAL A 421 -1.93 -28.04 8.40
C VAL A 421 -1.59 -29.08 7.33
N ARG A 422 -0.41 -29.72 7.39
CA ARG A 422 -0.01 -30.75 6.42
C ARG A 422 -1.02 -31.90 6.39
N ALA A 423 -1.45 -32.38 7.56
CA ALA A 423 -2.49 -33.41 7.63
C ALA A 423 -3.82 -32.97 6.97
N ILE A 424 -4.21 -31.70 7.16
CA ILE A 424 -5.44 -31.18 6.52
C ILE A 424 -5.26 -31.06 5.00
N VAL A 425 -4.06 -30.68 4.52
CA VAL A 425 -3.76 -30.65 3.07
C VAL A 425 -3.92 -32.04 2.46
N ASP A 426 -3.33 -33.06 3.10
CA ASP A 426 -3.43 -34.45 2.64
C ASP A 426 -4.90 -34.92 2.62
N GLU A 427 -5.67 -34.63 3.68
CA GLU A 427 -7.11 -34.94 3.74
C GLU A 427 -7.90 -34.29 2.60
N GLU A 428 -7.62 -33.01 2.28
CA GLU A 428 -8.36 -32.29 1.21
C GLU A 428 -7.94 -32.75 -0.18
N ALA A 429 -6.68 -33.12 -0.39
CA ALA A 429 -6.23 -33.73 -1.64
C ALA A 429 -6.94 -35.08 -1.89
N ASP A 430 -7.05 -35.93 -0.85
CA ASP A 430 -7.78 -37.19 -0.93
C ASP A 430 -9.28 -36.95 -1.24
N ARG A 431 -9.92 -36.00 -0.57
CA ARG A 431 -11.33 -35.64 -0.83
C ARG A 431 -11.55 -35.12 -2.26
N LEU A 432 -10.67 -34.24 -2.75
CA LEU A 432 -10.76 -33.76 -4.14
C LEU A 432 -10.62 -34.90 -5.15
N SER A 433 -9.77 -35.90 -4.83
CA SER A 433 -9.62 -37.11 -5.64
C SER A 433 -10.90 -37.96 -5.63
N GLU A 434 -11.53 -38.18 -4.47
CA GLU A 434 -12.78 -38.91 -4.32
C GLU A 434 -13.95 -38.21 -5.03
N GLU A 435 -13.99 -36.86 -4.98
CA GLU A 435 -14.99 -36.04 -5.65
C GLU A 435 -14.76 -35.96 -7.18
N GLY A 436 -13.60 -36.41 -7.68
CA GLY A 436 -13.24 -36.31 -9.10
C GLY A 436 -12.91 -34.87 -9.54
N VAL A 437 -12.56 -33.98 -8.58
CA VAL A 437 -12.18 -32.60 -8.86
C VAL A 437 -10.71 -32.55 -9.26
N PRO A 438 -10.38 -32.01 -10.46
CA PRO A 438 -9.00 -31.91 -10.90
C PRO A 438 -8.15 -30.99 -10.00
N HIS A 439 -7.04 -31.51 -9.48
CA HIS A 439 -6.12 -30.80 -8.59
C HIS A 439 -4.69 -31.34 -8.74
N ASP A 440 -3.72 -30.68 -8.15
CA ASP A 440 -2.33 -31.12 -8.04
C ASP A 440 -1.94 -31.11 -6.56
N PRO A 441 -1.66 -32.27 -5.95
CA PRO A 441 -1.32 -32.39 -4.53
C PRO A 441 0.12 -31.99 -4.20
N ASP A 442 1.01 -31.82 -5.18
CA ASP A 442 2.41 -31.44 -4.95
C ASP A 442 2.51 -29.92 -4.68
N LEU A 443 2.05 -29.51 -3.49
CA LEU A 443 2.01 -28.12 -3.03
C LEU A 443 3.07 -27.92 -1.93
N PRO A 444 4.26 -27.33 -2.24
CA PRO A 444 5.29 -27.07 -1.26
C PRO A 444 4.80 -26.16 -0.13
N LEU A 445 5.15 -26.49 1.09
CA LEU A 445 4.74 -25.80 2.31
C LEU A 445 5.93 -25.07 2.95
N GLY A 446 5.82 -23.75 3.09
CA GLY A 446 6.74 -22.91 3.84
C GLY A 446 6.07 -22.22 5.04
N ILE A 447 6.88 -21.57 5.87
CA ILE A 447 6.42 -20.75 6.98
C ILE A 447 6.91 -19.31 6.84
N VAL A 448 6.06 -18.34 7.23
CA VAL A 448 6.54 -16.99 7.48
C VAL A 448 7.26 -16.97 8.82
N VAL A 449 8.55 -16.65 8.78
CA VAL A 449 9.33 -16.45 10.00
C VAL A 449 9.16 -15.00 10.44
N GLU A 450 8.11 -14.76 11.18
CA GLU A 450 7.71 -13.44 11.67
C GLU A 450 7.46 -13.42 13.19
N VAL A 451 7.37 -14.60 13.81
CA VAL A 451 7.34 -14.74 15.26
C VAL A 451 8.73 -15.14 15.75
N PRO A 452 9.30 -14.49 16.79
CA PRO A 452 10.63 -14.81 17.31
C PRO A 452 10.81 -16.29 17.69
N ALA A 453 9.74 -16.95 18.14
CA ALA A 453 9.75 -18.37 18.47
C ALA A 453 10.10 -19.24 17.24
N ALA A 454 9.56 -18.92 16.07
CA ALA A 454 9.86 -19.63 14.82
C ALA A 454 11.32 -19.39 14.40
N ALA A 455 11.83 -18.15 14.46
CA ALA A 455 13.22 -17.84 14.15
C ALA A 455 14.21 -18.57 15.07
N LEU A 456 13.92 -18.62 16.38
CA LEU A 456 14.75 -19.32 17.35
C LEU A 456 14.77 -20.83 17.15
N GLN A 457 13.69 -21.41 16.64
CA GLN A 457 13.52 -22.84 16.39
C GLN A 457 13.65 -23.22 14.90
N ALA A 458 14.16 -22.33 14.03
CA ALA A 458 14.22 -22.53 12.59
C ALA A 458 14.83 -23.88 12.19
N HIS A 459 15.83 -24.35 12.92
CA HIS A 459 16.45 -25.66 12.67
C HIS A 459 15.46 -26.83 12.82
N ALA A 460 14.58 -26.79 13.82
CA ALA A 460 13.57 -27.84 14.02
C ALA A 460 12.48 -27.78 12.96
N PHE A 461 12.08 -26.58 12.51
CA PHE A 461 11.12 -26.41 11.42
C PHE A 461 11.65 -26.92 10.08
N ALA A 462 12.94 -26.73 9.80
CA ALA A 462 13.54 -27.08 8.53
C ALA A 462 13.37 -28.55 8.10
N GLU A 463 13.20 -29.47 9.06
CA GLU A 463 12.93 -30.88 8.78
C GLU A 463 11.50 -31.17 8.31
N HIS A 464 10.59 -30.18 8.47
CA HIS A 464 9.15 -30.37 8.27
C HIS A 464 8.52 -29.40 7.25
N ILE A 465 9.32 -28.51 6.68
CA ILE A 465 8.90 -27.54 5.68
C ILE A 465 9.78 -27.60 4.45
N ASP A 466 9.33 -27.01 3.37
CA ASP A 466 10.05 -27.01 2.10
C ASP A 466 10.90 -25.74 1.92
N PHE A 467 10.52 -24.60 2.53
CA PHE A 467 11.25 -23.34 2.49
C PHE A 467 10.87 -22.41 3.65
N PHE A 468 11.70 -21.39 3.89
CA PHE A 468 11.43 -20.29 4.81
C PHE A 468 11.17 -18.99 4.03
N SER A 469 10.24 -18.18 4.50
CA SER A 469 10.07 -16.78 4.06
C SER A 469 10.10 -15.86 5.29
N ILE A 470 11.04 -14.91 5.34
CA ILE A 470 11.21 -14.05 6.51
C ILE A 470 10.33 -12.81 6.38
N GLY A 471 9.36 -12.66 7.30
CA GLY A 471 8.45 -11.53 7.42
C GLY A 471 8.97 -10.50 8.42
N THR A 472 9.81 -9.57 7.98
CA THR A 472 10.50 -8.64 8.90
C THR A 472 9.57 -7.64 9.58
N ASN A 473 8.42 -7.31 9.00
CA ASN A 473 7.50 -6.34 9.59
C ASN A 473 7.01 -6.81 10.98
N ASP A 474 6.39 -7.96 11.05
CA ASP A 474 5.92 -8.54 12.32
C ASP A 474 7.08 -9.04 13.19
N LEU A 475 8.14 -9.61 12.58
CA LEU A 475 9.32 -10.02 13.32
C LEU A 475 9.93 -8.86 14.11
N THR A 476 10.07 -7.70 13.48
CA THR A 476 10.58 -6.48 14.13
C THR A 476 9.67 -6.03 15.27
N GLN A 477 8.36 -5.99 15.04
CA GLN A 477 7.36 -5.65 16.03
C GLN A 477 7.48 -6.51 17.29
N TYR A 478 7.56 -7.82 17.12
CA TYR A 478 7.62 -8.75 18.25
C TYR A 478 8.99 -8.83 18.92
N VAL A 479 10.08 -8.67 18.17
CA VAL A 479 11.45 -8.66 18.74
C VAL A 479 11.69 -7.41 19.57
N LEU A 480 11.25 -6.25 19.07
CA LEU A 480 11.47 -4.97 19.74
C LEU A 480 10.35 -4.61 20.72
N ALA A 481 9.26 -5.39 20.75
CA ALA A 481 8.03 -5.09 21.51
C ALA A 481 7.50 -3.68 21.21
N VAL A 482 7.46 -3.33 19.92
CA VAL A 482 7.06 -2.02 19.43
C VAL A 482 5.87 -2.20 18.49
N ASP A 483 4.76 -1.61 18.83
CA ASP A 483 3.59 -1.54 17.96
C ASP A 483 3.85 -0.51 16.84
N ARG A 484 3.91 -1.00 15.59
CA ARG A 484 4.15 -0.15 14.41
C ARG A 484 2.97 0.78 14.10
N GLY A 485 1.76 0.47 14.58
CA GLY A 485 0.56 1.29 14.48
C GLY A 485 0.44 2.37 15.55
N ASN A 486 1.34 2.42 16.53
CA ASN A 486 1.33 3.42 17.59
C ASN A 486 2.37 4.50 17.33
N ASP A 487 1.93 5.70 16.95
CA ASP A 487 2.76 6.87 16.59
C ASP A 487 3.84 7.23 17.61
N ARG A 488 3.58 7.00 18.90
CA ARG A 488 4.53 7.35 19.97
C ARG A 488 5.76 6.44 19.99
N VAL A 489 5.64 5.24 19.46
CA VAL A 489 6.69 4.22 19.49
C VAL A 489 7.09 3.70 18.12
N ALA A 490 6.29 3.93 17.08
CA ALA A 490 6.52 3.46 15.70
C ALA A 490 7.92 3.82 15.16
N ALA A 491 8.47 4.98 15.54
CA ALA A 491 9.82 5.39 15.16
C ALA A 491 10.92 4.43 15.68
N ARG A 492 10.62 3.53 16.62
CA ARG A 492 11.53 2.50 17.11
C ARG A 492 11.41 1.18 16.35
N HIS A 493 10.40 1.04 15.49
CA HIS A 493 10.20 -0.12 14.63
C HIS A 493 11.17 -0.05 13.46
N ASP A 494 12.32 -0.69 13.60
CA ASP A 494 13.37 -0.68 12.57
C ASP A 494 13.93 -2.08 12.33
N ALA A 495 13.69 -2.61 11.13
CA ALA A 495 14.10 -3.95 10.75
C ALA A 495 15.63 -4.10 10.60
N LEU A 496 16.40 -3.00 10.49
CA LEU A 496 17.87 -3.02 10.56
C LEU A 496 18.42 -3.10 12.00
N HIS A 497 17.55 -3.22 13.01
CA HIS A 497 18.01 -3.40 14.38
C HIS A 497 18.85 -4.69 14.50
N PRO A 498 20.04 -4.66 15.15
CA PRO A 498 20.96 -5.81 15.22
C PRO A 498 20.32 -7.09 15.76
N ALA A 499 19.34 -6.98 16.68
CA ALA A 499 18.60 -8.15 17.20
C ALA A 499 17.76 -8.83 16.11
N VAL A 500 17.15 -8.05 15.20
CA VAL A 500 16.38 -8.57 14.06
C VAL A 500 17.32 -9.21 13.05
N LEU A 501 18.43 -8.53 12.69
CA LEU A 501 19.46 -9.06 11.81
C LEU A 501 20.05 -10.37 12.32
N GLY A 502 20.24 -10.48 13.65
CA GLY A 502 20.71 -11.73 14.29
C GLY A 502 19.72 -12.89 14.14
N LEU A 503 18.42 -12.64 14.18
CA LEU A 503 17.40 -13.66 13.92
C LEU A 503 17.33 -14.03 12.44
N ILE A 504 17.45 -13.06 11.52
CA ILE A 504 17.54 -13.32 10.09
C ILE A 504 18.72 -14.25 9.80
N LEU A 505 19.92 -13.93 10.31
CA LEU A 505 21.11 -14.77 10.15
C LEU A 505 20.88 -16.19 10.67
N ARG A 506 20.23 -16.34 11.83
CA ARG A 506 19.93 -17.65 12.41
C ARG A 506 19.04 -18.50 11.50
N VAL A 507 18.04 -17.90 10.85
CA VAL A 507 17.16 -18.60 9.89
C VAL A 507 17.95 -19.01 8.65
N VAL A 508 18.76 -18.08 8.10
CA VAL A 508 19.62 -18.37 6.95
C VAL A 508 20.60 -19.53 7.25
N GLU A 509 21.20 -19.54 8.43
CA GLU A 509 22.07 -20.65 8.84
C GLU A 509 21.32 -21.98 8.99
N ALA A 510 20.10 -21.96 9.51
CA ALA A 510 19.25 -23.15 9.60
C ALA A 510 18.91 -23.68 8.20
N GLY A 511 18.48 -22.84 7.28
CA GLY A 511 18.21 -23.21 5.90
C GLY A 511 19.42 -23.81 5.19
N ARG A 512 20.58 -23.18 5.31
CA ARG A 512 21.84 -23.70 4.71
C ARG A 512 22.24 -25.09 5.23
N ARG A 513 22.05 -25.33 6.52
CA ARG A 513 22.42 -26.65 7.13
C ARG A 513 21.50 -27.77 6.67
N THR A 514 20.27 -27.46 6.26
CA THR A 514 19.23 -28.42 5.92
C THR A 514 18.90 -28.43 4.44
N ASP A 515 19.62 -27.63 3.64
CA ASP A 515 19.36 -27.42 2.21
C ASP A 515 17.92 -26.94 1.94
N ARG A 516 17.43 -26.03 2.79
CA ARG A 516 16.12 -25.39 2.62
C ARG A 516 16.28 -23.95 2.12
N PRO A 517 15.60 -23.55 1.05
CA PRO A 517 15.59 -22.17 0.58
C PRO A 517 15.12 -21.21 1.68
N VAL A 518 15.77 -20.06 1.75
CA VAL A 518 15.39 -18.96 2.64
C VAL A 518 15.23 -17.71 1.81
N GLU A 519 14.02 -17.18 1.76
CA GLU A 519 13.67 -15.92 1.11
C GLU A 519 13.23 -14.89 2.15
N LEU A 520 13.25 -13.61 1.78
CA LEU A 520 12.78 -12.53 2.63
C LEU A 520 11.72 -11.72 1.87
N CYS A 521 10.54 -11.57 2.48
CA CYS A 521 9.37 -10.88 1.90
C CYS A 521 8.94 -9.62 2.67
N GLY A 522 9.64 -9.28 3.75
CA GLY A 522 9.37 -8.04 4.48
C GLY A 522 9.75 -6.80 3.69
N GLU A 523 9.15 -5.66 4.02
CA GLU A 523 9.32 -4.39 3.31
C GLU A 523 10.77 -3.90 3.22
N ILE A 524 11.61 -4.29 4.16
CA ILE A 524 13.05 -3.98 4.15
C ILE A 524 13.77 -4.46 2.88
N ALA A 525 13.25 -5.50 2.19
CA ALA A 525 13.79 -5.97 0.91
C ALA A 525 13.74 -4.90 -0.18
N SER A 526 12.79 -3.96 -0.07
CA SER A 526 12.61 -2.84 -0.99
C SER A 526 13.48 -1.61 -0.64
N GLU A 527 14.13 -1.62 0.53
CA GLU A 527 15.02 -0.55 0.96
C GLU A 527 16.41 -0.72 0.35
N VAL A 528 16.75 0.11 -0.62
CA VAL A 528 18.04 0.09 -1.36
C VAL A 528 19.26 -0.01 -0.44
N GLN A 529 19.24 0.71 0.69
CA GLN A 529 20.34 0.72 1.66
C GLN A 529 20.45 -0.59 2.45
N ALA A 530 19.35 -1.30 2.64
CA ALA A 530 19.34 -2.56 3.38
C ALA A 530 19.82 -3.75 2.53
N VAL A 531 19.68 -3.68 1.21
CA VAL A 531 19.99 -4.80 0.31
C VAL A 531 21.40 -5.37 0.52
N PRO A 532 22.49 -4.57 0.60
CA PRO A 532 23.84 -5.12 0.85
C PRO A 532 23.96 -5.85 2.19
N VAL A 533 23.28 -5.35 3.23
CA VAL A 533 23.25 -6.01 4.55
C VAL A 533 22.56 -7.36 4.45
N LEU A 534 21.40 -7.42 3.78
CA LEU A 534 20.62 -8.66 3.60
C LEU A 534 21.41 -9.71 2.78
N LEU A 535 22.05 -9.28 1.69
CA LEU A 535 22.94 -10.16 0.91
C LEU A 535 24.09 -10.67 1.76
N GLY A 536 24.73 -9.80 2.54
CA GLY A 536 25.85 -10.15 3.42
C GLY A 536 25.47 -11.12 4.53
N LEU A 537 24.23 -11.11 5.01
CA LEU A 537 23.68 -12.15 5.90
C LEU A 537 23.49 -13.49 5.18
N GLY A 538 23.53 -13.48 3.84
CA GLY A 538 23.50 -14.67 3.02
C GLY A 538 22.16 -15.00 2.39
N LEU A 539 21.24 -14.06 2.36
CA LEU A 539 20.04 -14.15 1.55
C LEU A 539 20.41 -14.05 0.05
N ASP A 540 19.75 -14.82 -0.77
CA ASP A 540 19.88 -14.81 -2.22
C ASP A 540 18.52 -14.73 -2.95
N THR A 541 17.44 -14.69 -2.20
CA THR A 541 16.09 -14.53 -2.71
C THR A 541 15.38 -13.42 -1.93
N LEU A 542 15.04 -12.33 -2.61
CA LEU A 542 14.35 -11.19 -2.05
C LEU A 542 13.01 -10.99 -2.76
N SER A 543 11.93 -10.88 -2.01
CA SER A 543 10.61 -10.52 -2.52
C SER A 543 10.35 -9.05 -2.24
N VAL A 544 10.19 -8.27 -3.29
CA VAL A 544 10.27 -6.80 -3.31
C VAL A 544 8.97 -6.25 -3.88
N SER A 545 8.53 -5.09 -3.41
CA SER A 545 7.41 -4.39 -4.06
C SER A 545 7.77 -4.10 -5.53
N PRO A 546 6.88 -4.33 -6.51
CA PRO A 546 7.19 -4.26 -7.94
C PRO A 546 7.96 -3.00 -8.36
N GLN A 547 7.53 -1.83 -7.87
CA GLN A 547 8.15 -0.53 -8.17
C GLN A 547 9.61 -0.39 -7.70
N HIS A 548 10.08 -1.20 -6.75
CA HIS A 548 11.45 -1.14 -6.22
C HIS A 548 12.38 -2.19 -6.86
N LEU A 549 11.85 -3.11 -7.68
CA LEU A 549 12.64 -4.17 -8.30
C LEU A 549 13.85 -3.63 -9.08
N SER A 550 13.66 -2.62 -9.92
CA SER A 550 14.75 -2.03 -10.72
C SER A 550 15.84 -1.41 -9.86
N ALA A 551 15.47 -0.73 -8.77
CA ALA A 551 16.43 -0.13 -7.84
C ALA A 551 17.24 -1.20 -7.11
N VAL A 552 16.58 -2.28 -6.67
CA VAL A 552 17.24 -3.41 -6.01
C VAL A 552 18.16 -4.16 -6.98
N GLN A 553 17.73 -4.41 -8.23
CA GLN A 553 18.57 -5.01 -9.27
C GLN A 553 19.87 -4.24 -9.49
N ARG A 554 19.78 -2.90 -9.55
CA ARG A 554 20.95 -2.03 -9.71
C ARG A 554 21.95 -2.22 -8.57
N ILE A 555 21.47 -2.23 -7.33
CA ILE A 555 22.32 -2.46 -6.16
C ILE A 555 23.01 -3.80 -6.25
N VAL A 556 22.25 -4.86 -6.48
CA VAL A 556 22.81 -6.22 -6.57
C VAL A 556 23.91 -6.31 -7.63
N ARG A 557 23.67 -5.74 -8.83
CA ARG A 557 24.66 -5.76 -9.92
C ARG A 557 25.90 -4.89 -9.67
N ALA A 558 25.82 -3.92 -8.76
CA ALA A 558 26.91 -3.02 -8.43
C ALA A 558 27.83 -3.51 -7.31
N VAL A 559 27.37 -4.46 -6.49
CA VAL A 559 28.07 -4.87 -5.27
C VAL A 559 28.76 -6.24 -5.40
N SER A 560 29.82 -6.45 -4.61
CA SER A 560 30.43 -7.75 -4.41
C SER A 560 29.83 -8.43 -3.18
N TYR A 561 29.42 -9.69 -3.32
CA TYR A 561 28.89 -10.46 -2.20
C TYR A 561 29.90 -10.59 -1.04
N GLU A 562 31.19 -10.77 -1.34
CA GLU A 562 32.23 -10.85 -0.30
C GLU A 562 32.34 -9.55 0.51
N ASP A 563 32.21 -8.40 -0.13
CA ASP A 563 32.26 -7.11 0.56
C ASP A 563 31.02 -6.89 1.43
N THR A 564 29.84 -7.33 0.96
CA THR A 564 28.60 -7.24 1.74
C THR A 564 28.65 -8.10 3.02
N LYS A 565 29.38 -9.21 3.03
CA LYS A 565 29.59 -10.02 4.26
C LYS A 565 30.34 -9.24 5.34
N THR A 566 31.27 -8.38 4.94
CA THR A 566 32.02 -7.57 5.90
C THR A 566 31.11 -6.54 6.53
N LEU A 567 30.31 -5.84 5.71
CA LEU A 567 29.27 -4.90 6.19
C LEU A 567 28.29 -5.59 7.14
N ALA A 568 27.75 -6.76 6.77
CA ALA A 568 26.78 -7.47 7.60
C ALA A 568 27.36 -7.89 8.96
N ARG A 569 28.64 -8.32 9.01
CA ARG A 569 29.32 -8.64 10.29
C ARG A 569 29.46 -7.43 11.19
N GLU A 570 29.78 -6.26 10.63
CA GLU A 570 29.85 -5.02 11.39
C GLU A 570 28.45 -4.62 11.90
N CYS A 571 27.43 -4.67 11.05
CA CYS A 571 26.05 -4.37 11.42
C CYS A 571 25.53 -5.25 12.56
N LEU A 572 25.89 -6.54 12.59
CA LEU A 572 25.52 -7.44 13.68
C LEU A 572 26.18 -7.10 15.03
N GLN A 573 27.26 -6.31 15.04
CA GLN A 573 27.95 -5.87 16.25
C GLN A 573 27.50 -4.48 16.71
N ALA A 574 26.68 -3.79 15.94
CA ALA A 574 26.11 -2.51 16.31
C ALA A 574 25.20 -2.64 17.53
N THR A 575 24.98 -1.53 18.23
CA THR A 575 24.13 -1.50 19.43
C THR A 575 22.70 -1.02 19.15
N ASP A 576 22.48 -0.38 17.99
CA ASP A 576 21.23 0.25 17.61
C ASP A 576 21.04 0.26 16.09
N ALA A 577 19.80 0.47 15.66
CA ALA A 577 19.42 0.50 14.25
C ALA A 577 19.94 1.75 13.52
N GLU A 578 20.01 2.90 14.20
CA GLU A 578 20.47 4.16 13.60
C GLU A 578 21.93 4.03 13.11
N THR A 579 22.77 3.40 13.92
CA THR A 579 24.16 3.10 13.57
C THR A 579 24.23 2.18 12.35
N VAL A 580 23.40 1.13 12.29
CA VAL A 580 23.34 0.22 11.13
C VAL A 580 22.87 0.96 9.88
N ARG A 581 21.82 1.79 9.98
CA ARG A 581 21.31 2.58 8.85
C ARG A 581 22.36 3.53 8.31
N ARG A 582 23.10 4.20 9.19
CA ARG A 582 24.20 5.10 8.78
C ARG A 582 25.28 4.31 8.04
N TRP A 583 25.78 3.20 8.61
CA TRP A 583 26.81 2.39 7.97
C TRP A 583 26.35 1.81 6.63
N ALA A 584 25.13 1.33 6.54
CA ALA A 584 24.54 0.81 5.31
C ALA A 584 24.45 1.89 4.22
N ARG A 585 24.02 3.11 4.58
CA ARG A 585 23.97 4.27 3.67
C ARG A 585 25.34 4.66 3.18
N ASP A 586 26.29 4.92 4.12
CA ASP A 586 27.65 5.32 3.79
C ASP A 586 28.33 4.28 2.89
N TRP A 587 28.02 2.99 3.13
CA TRP A 587 28.55 1.89 2.33
C TRP A 587 27.99 1.91 0.90
N VAL A 588 26.68 2.08 0.73
CA VAL A 588 26.03 2.17 -0.59
C VAL A 588 26.57 3.37 -1.36
N ASP A 589 26.67 4.53 -0.71
CA ASP A 589 27.19 5.76 -1.34
C ASP A 589 28.64 5.59 -1.82
N ALA A 590 29.43 4.78 -1.13
CA ALA A 590 30.82 4.51 -1.47
C ALA A 590 31.01 3.46 -2.59
N HIS A 591 30.11 2.49 -2.71
CA HIS A 591 30.30 1.32 -3.58
C HIS A 591 29.37 1.29 -4.80
N VAL A 592 28.26 2.02 -4.76
CA VAL A 592 27.29 2.07 -5.86
C VAL A 592 27.46 3.40 -6.61
N PRO A 593 27.90 3.39 -7.88
CA PRO A 593 28.05 4.62 -8.66
C PRO A 593 26.75 5.41 -8.72
N SER A 594 26.81 6.71 -8.48
CA SER A 594 25.71 7.60 -8.82
C SER A 594 25.52 7.59 -10.35
N SER A 595 24.27 7.59 -10.81
CA SER A 595 23.90 7.51 -12.23
C SER A 595 24.64 8.50 -13.16
N SER A 596 25.12 9.62 -12.62
CA SER A 596 25.85 10.65 -13.36
C SER A 596 27.28 10.26 -13.80
N SER A 597 27.87 9.19 -13.27
CA SER A 597 29.25 8.78 -13.56
C SER A 597 29.38 7.67 -14.61
N ALA A 598 28.31 6.93 -14.89
CA ALA A 598 28.33 5.79 -15.81
C ALA A 598 28.37 6.20 -17.31
N ASP A 599 27.83 7.35 -17.68
CA ASP A 599 27.81 7.84 -19.06
C ASP A 599 29.13 8.47 -19.56
N ARG A 600 30.13 8.64 -18.68
CA ARG A 600 31.44 9.21 -19.08
C ARG A 600 32.49 8.18 -19.46
N ALA A 601 32.20 6.90 -19.36
CA ALA A 601 33.15 5.82 -19.68
C ALA A 601 32.76 5.04 -20.94
N SER A 602 32.40 5.72 -22.04
CA SER A 602 32.44 5.10 -23.37
C SER A 602 33.90 5.03 -23.84
N PRO A 603 34.47 3.85 -24.08
CA PRO A 603 35.81 3.76 -24.66
C PRO A 603 35.74 4.26 -26.10
N GLY A 604 36.56 5.30 -26.38
CA GLY A 604 36.72 5.84 -27.71
C GLY A 604 37.03 4.73 -28.72
N ALA A 605 36.33 4.76 -29.83
CA ALA A 605 36.63 3.94 -30.99
C ALA A 605 38.05 4.21 -31.47
N PRO A 606 38.84 3.20 -31.76
CA PRO A 606 40.13 3.40 -32.41
C PRO A 606 39.93 3.81 -33.87
N SER A 607 40.66 4.85 -34.26
CA SER A 607 40.76 5.37 -35.62
C SER A 607 41.29 4.38 -36.62
#